data_90344d7ceef9962168193bfba931e498
#
_entry.id   90344d7ceef9962168193bfba931e498
#
_cell.length_a   1.000
_cell.length_b   1.000
_cell.length_c   1.000
_cell.angle_alpha   90.00
_cell.angle_beta   90.00
_cell.angle_gamma   90.00
#
_symmetry.space_group_name_H-M   'P 1'
#
loop_
_entity.id
_entity.type
_entity.pdbx_description
1 polymer ?
#
loop_
_entity_poly.entity_id
_entity_poly.type
_entity_poly.pdbx_seq_one_letter_code
_entity_poly.pdbx_strand_id
1 'polypeptide(L)'
;MLNTPSQGLLDFLQRSPSPFHATQSIATALQEAGYQALDERELWQLQPQGRYYITRNDSSIIALKLGKQDPLEHGMRMVGAHTDSPCLKVKPQPELARHSYWQLGVEVYGGVLLSPWFDRDLSLAGRVTFQHDEQLHSRLIDFKHAIATIPSLAIHLNREANTGWAINAQTELPPILAQLQGEENKDFRALLAEQLQREHGLSGADILDYELCFYDSQPAAVIGLNQDFIAGARLDNLLSCYAGLQALLNSDDQHSQVLVCTDHEEVGSNSACGAD
;
A
#
# COMPACT_ATOMS: atom_id res chain seq x y z
N MET A 1 -25.32 -10.78 -6.21
CA MET A 1 -25.12 -11.07 -4.77
C MET A 1 -24.99 -9.72 -4.07
N LEU A 2 -25.75 -9.46 -3.01
CA LEU A 2 -25.55 -8.24 -2.21
C LEU A 2 -24.16 -8.30 -1.62
N ASN A 3 -23.37 -7.26 -1.89
CA ASN A 3 -22.00 -7.17 -1.37
C ASN A 3 -22.07 -7.05 0.16
N THR A 4 -21.72 -8.10 0.88
CA THR A 4 -21.67 -8.05 2.34
C THR A 4 -20.52 -7.13 2.77
N PRO A 5 -20.57 -6.48 3.96
CA PRO A 5 -19.45 -5.68 4.47
C PRO A 5 -18.12 -6.44 4.45
N SER A 6 -18.12 -7.73 4.73
CA SER A 6 -16.92 -8.58 4.67
C SER A 6 -16.38 -8.69 3.25
N GLN A 7 -17.21 -8.91 2.23
CA GLN A 7 -16.76 -8.97 0.85
C GLN A 7 -16.16 -7.63 0.40
N GLY A 8 -16.80 -6.51 0.75
CA GLY A 8 -16.30 -5.17 0.46
C GLY A 8 -14.92 -4.91 1.08
N LEU A 9 -14.68 -5.39 2.31
CA LEU A 9 -13.36 -5.33 2.94
C LEU A 9 -12.33 -6.18 2.19
N LEU A 10 -12.66 -7.42 1.82
CA LEU A 10 -11.74 -8.29 1.07
C LEU A 10 -11.35 -7.66 -0.27
N ASP A 11 -12.32 -7.09 -0.99
CA ASP A 11 -12.08 -6.39 -2.25
C ASP A 11 -11.23 -5.12 -2.06
N PHE A 12 -11.42 -4.39 -0.96
CA PHE A 12 -10.61 -3.23 -0.61
C PHE A 12 -9.16 -3.63 -0.30
N LEU A 13 -8.94 -4.66 0.51
CA LEU A 13 -7.61 -5.19 0.83
C LEU A 13 -6.86 -5.66 -0.43
N GLN A 14 -7.57 -6.34 -1.34
CA GLN A 14 -7.01 -6.81 -2.62
C GLN A 14 -6.54 -5.65 -3.51
N ARG A 15 -7.28 -4.55 -3.55
CA ARG A 15 -6.96 -3.35 -4.34
C ARG A 15 -5.97 -2.41 -3.67
N SER A 16 -5.54 -2.70 -2.44
CA SER A 16 -4.72 -1.82 -1.61
C SER A 16 -3.40 -2.47 -1.18
N PRO A 17 -2.53 -2.91 -2.14
CA PRO A 17 -1.26 -3.57 -1.79
C PRO A 17 -0.20 -2.60 -1.25
N SER A 18 -0.37 -1.29 -1.41
CA SER A 18 0.52 -0.24 -0.88
C SER A 18 -0.29 0.97 -0.38
N PRO A 19 0.29 1.89 0.41
CA PRO A 19 -0.38 3.12 0.86
C PRO A 19 -0.98 3.93 -0.28
N PHE A 20 -0.27 4.03 -1.40
CA PHE A 20 -0.71 4.73 -2.61
C PHE A 20 -1.98 4.10 -3.20
N HIS A 21 -2.03 2.79 -3.28
CA HIS A 21 -3.20 2.06 -3.78
C HIS A 21 -4.38 2.15 -2.81
N ALA A 22 -4.12 2.13 -1.50
CA ALA A 22 -5.15 2.34 -0.48
C ALA A 22 -5.80 3.72 -0.60
N THR A 23 -4.97 4.77 -0.71
CA THR A 23 -5.41 6.15 -0.94
C THR A 23 -6.21 6.28 -2.23
N GLN A 24 -5.73 5.70 -3.33
CA GLN A 24 -6.47 5.69 -4.60
C GLN A 24 -7.81 4.96 -4.49
N SER A 25 -7.86 3.83 -3.80
CA SER A 25 -9.10 3.07 -3.59
C SER A 25 -10.12 3.85 -2.77
N ILE A 26 -9.68 4.56 -1.72
CA ILE A 26 -10.54 5.45 -0.91
C ILE A 26 -11.01 6.63 -1.76
N ALA A 27 -10.11 7.30 -2.48
CA ALA A 27 -10.45 8.44 -3.33
C ALA A 27 -11.47 8.06 -4.41
N THR A 28 -11.31 6.90 -5.04
CA THR A 28 -12.28 6.39 -6.03
C THR A 28 -13.66 6.19 -5.42
N ALA A 29 -13.76 5.55 -4.25
CA ALA A 29 -15.03 5.34 -3.56
C ALA A 29 -15.69 6.66 -3.14
N LEU A 30 -14.89 7.65 -2.72
CA LEU A 30 -15.39 8.98 -2.39
C LEU A 30 -15.90 9.71 -3.64
N GLN A 31 -15.20 9.64 -4.77
CA GLN A 31 -15.63 10.23 -6.05
C GLN A 31 -16.95 9.62 -6.52
N GLU A 32 -17.09 8.29 -6.47
CA GLU A 32 -18.32 7.57 -6.80
C GLU A 32 -19.49 7.99 -5.90
N ALA A 33 -19.21 8.38 -4.64
CA ALA A 33 -20.19 8.91 -3.69
C ALA A 33 -20.43 10.43 -3.80
N GLY A 34 -19.85 11.09 -4.83
CA GLY A 34 -20.07 12.51 -5.12
C GLY A 34 -19.20 13.48 -4.30
N TYR A 35 -18.11 13.01 -3.71
CA TYR A 35 -17.11 13.88 -3.08
C TYR A 35 -16.26 14.55 -4.16
N GLN A 36 -15.92 15.83 -3.93
CA GLN A 36 -15.08 16.65 -4.81
C GLN A 36 -13.65 16.66 -4.28
N ALA A 37 -12.68 16.44 -5.18
CA ALA A 37 -11.27 16.62 -4.86
C ALA A 37 -10.94 18.10 -4.67
N LEU A 38 -10.18 18.44 -3.64
CA LEU A 38 -9.63 19.76 -3.40
C LEU A 38 -8.12 19.74 -3.62
N ASP A 39 -7.60 20.84 -4.19
CA ASP A 39 -6.16 21.08 -4.27
C ASP A 39 -5.74 21.98 -3.10
N GLU A 40 -4.72 21.58 -2.33
CA GLU A 40 -4.21 22.36 -1.19
C GLU A 40 -3.54 23.68 -1.62
N ARG A 41 -3.18 23.81 -2.89
CA ARG A 41 -2.58 25.04 -3.47
C ARG A 41 -3.61 26.09 -3.83
N GLU A 42 -4.91 25.78 -3.79
CA GLU A 42 -6.01 26.65 -4.17
C GLU A 42 -6.80 27.14 -2.95
N LEU A 43 -7.50 28.28 -3.10
CA LEU A 43 -8.44 28.76 -2.09
C LEU A 43 -9.75 27.95 -2.19
N TRP A 44 -10.11 27.26 -1.14
CA TRP A 44 -11.30 26.44 -1.12
C TRP A 44 -12.57 27.26 -0.91
N GLN A 45 -13.58 27.00 -1.72
CA GLN A 45 -14.91 27.56 -1.60
C GLN A 45 -15.89 26.45 -1.19
N LEU A 46 -15.89 26.10 0.10
CA LEU A 46 -16.71 25.04 0.63
C LEU A 46 -18.19 25.46 0.69
N GLN A 47 -19.07 24.61 0.16
CA GLN A 47 -20.51 24.84 0.19
C GLN A 47 -21.11 24.15 1.43
N PRO A 48 -22.21 24.70 2.02
CA PRO A 48 -22.96 24.02 3.07
C PRO A 48 -23.35 22.60 2.63
N GLN A 49 -23.20 21.62 3.49
CA GLN A 49 -23.45 20.21 3.21
C GLN A 49 -22.58 19.62 2.09
N GLY A 50 -21.51 20.30 1.72
CA GLY A 50 -20.54 19.84 0.72
C GLY A 50 -19.75 18.63 1.19
N ARG A 51 -19.23 17.87 0.20
CA ARG A 51 -18.46 16.65 0.41
C ARG A 51 -17.15 16.79 -0.35
N TYR A 52 -16.03 16.69 0.37
CA TYR A 52 -14.71 16.99 -0.18
C TYR A 52 -13.70 15.98 0.27
N TYR A 53 -12.61 15.83 -0.48
CA TYR A 53 -11.42 15.11 -0.04
C TYR A 53 -10.16 15.74 -0.60
N ILE A 54 -9.03 15.48 0.09
CA ILE A 54 -7.70 15.95 -0.25
C ILE A 54 -6.77 14.76 -0.14
N THR A 55 -5.84 14.62 -1.07
CA THR A 55 -4.73 13.66 -0.96
C THR A 55 -3.41 14.40 -0.74
N ARG A 56 -2.53 13.83 0.08
CA ARG A 56 -1.15 14.29 0.25
C ARG A 56 -0.18 13.22 -0.17
N ASN A 57 0.79 13.57 -1.00
CA ASN A 57 1.80 12.67 -1.55
C ASN A 57 1.20 11.38 -2.16
N ASP A 58 -0.08 11.38 -2.53
CA ASP A 58 -0.84 10.23 -3.02
C ASP A 58 -0.89 9.03 -2.04
N SER A 59 -0.44 9.19 -0.81
CA SER A 59 -0.38 8.13 0.20
C SER A 59 -1.21 8.40 1.46
N SER A 60 -1.63 9.66 1.68
CA SER A 60 -2.54 10.04 2.76
C SER A 60 -3.79 10.71 2.19
N ILE A 61 -4.94 10.58 2.87
CA ILE A 61 -6.19 11.17 2.44
C ILE A 61 -6.99 11.70 3.63
N ILE A 62 -7.59 12.87 3.44
CA ILE A 62 -8.55 13.47 4.36
C ILE A 62 -9.86 13.65 3.61
N ALA A 63 -10.95 13.11 4.13
CA ALA A 63 -12.29 13.32 3.58
C ALA A 63 -13.15 14.10 4.58
N LEU A 64 -13.87 15.08 4.07
CA LEU A 64 -14.72 16.00 4.84
C LEU A 64 -16.14 15.97 4.30
N LYS A 65 -17.12 15.74 5.17
CA LYS A 65 -18.55 15.88 4.91
C LYS A 65 -19.10 16.97 5.83
N LEU A 66 -19.49 18.11 5.26
CA LEU A 66 -20.12 19.20 6.03
C LEU A 66 -21.56 18.86 6.38
N GLY A 67 -21.90 18.96 7.66
CA GLY A 67 -23.23 18.73 8.18
C GLY A 67 -24.13 19.96 8.08
N LYS A 68 -25.40 19.78 8.49
CA LYS A 68 -26.39 20.87 8.60
C LYS A 68 -26.14 21.77 9.81
N GLN A 69 -25.55 21.21 10.86
CA GLN A 69 -25.21 21.94 12.08
C GLN A 69 -23.87 22.64 11.91
N ASP A 70 -23.74 23.85 12.44
CA ASP A 70 -22.51 24.62 12.44
C ASP A 70 -21.41 23.86 13.22
N PRO A 71 -20.28 23.49 12.59
CA PRO A 71 -19.20 22.79 13.28
C PRO A 71 -18.53 23.62 14.37
N LEU A 72 -18.63 24.95 14.36
CA LEU A 72 -18.08 25.81 15.41
C LEU A 72 -18.90 25.72 16.72
N GLU A 73 -20.22 25.46 16.62
CA GLU A 73 -21.10 25.32 17.76
C GLU A 73 -21.25 23.86 18.20
N HIS A 74 -21.29 22.94 17.28
CA HIS A 74 -21.63 21.53 17.52
C HIS A 74 -20.46 20.56 17.38
N GLY A 75 -19.28 21.05 16.95
CA GLY A 75 -18.08 20.25 16.73
C GLY A 75 -18.16 19.38 15.47
N MET A 76 -17.12 18.56 15.31
CA MET A 76 -16.99 17.58 14.21
C MET A 76 -16.79 16.18 14.77
N ARG A 77 -17.29 15.17 14.06
CA ARG A 77 -16.98 13.76 14.34
C ARG A 77 -15.81 13.35 13.48
N MET A 78 -14.72 12.91 14.11
CA MET A 78 -13.50 12.57 13.42
C MET A 78 -13.12 11.10 13.65
N VAL A 79 -12.65 10.45 12.59
CA VAL A 79 -12.04 9.11 12.63
C VAL A 79 -10.66 9.20 12.02
N GLY A 80 -9.65 8.70 12.74
CA GLY A 80 -8.29 8.56 12.28
C GLY A 80 -7.94 7.10 12.02
N ALA A 81 -7.17 6.86 10.97
CA ALA A 81 -6.61 5.57 10.58
C ALA A 81 -5.32 5.82 9.79
N HIS A 82 -4.59 4.75 9.43
CA HIS A 82 -3.40 4.88 8.58
C HIS A 82 -3.42 3.89 7.39
N THR A 83 -2.79 4.33 6.30
CA THR A 83 -2.78 3.61 5.01
C THR A 83 -1.61 2.66 4.86
N ASP A 84 -0.52 2.88 5.61
CA ASP A 84 0.67 2.05 5.58
C ASP A 84 0.52 0.80 6.44
N SER A 85 1.41 -0.15 6.19
CA SER A 85 1.51 -1.41 6.93
C SER A 85 2.96 -1.88 6.90
N PRO A 86 3.43 -2.65 7.89
CA PRO A 86 4.77 -3.19 7.89
C PRO A 86 5.08 -3.99 6.62
N CYS A 87 6.22 -3.73 5.99
CA CYS A 87 6.57 -4.35 4.72
C CYS A 87 8.09 -4.39 4.46
N LEU A 88 8.48 -5.02 3.36
CA LEU A 88 9.83 -4.96 2.81
C LEU A 88 9.85 -3.96 1.66
N LYS A 89 10.44 -2.77 1.90
CA LYS A 89 10.61 -1.73 0.87
C LYS A 89 11.84 -2.01 0.01
N VAL A 90 11.72 -1.82 -1.29
CA VAL A 90 12.84 -1.97 -2.22
C VAL A 90 13.82 -0.81 -2.06
N LYS A 91 15.11 -1.11 -1.98
CA LYS A 91 16.19 -0.10 -1.88
C LYS A 91 16.33 0.71 -3.17
N PRO A 92 16.88 1.95 -3.11
CA PRO A 92 17.12 2.78 -4.30
C PRO A 92 18.09 2.15 -5.31
N GLN A 93 19.03 1.32 -4.85
CA GLN A 93 19.94 0.50 -5.65
C GLN A 93 19.81 -0.95 -5.20
N PRO A 94 18.80 -1.68 -5.71
CA PRO A 94 18.39 -2.93 -5.11
C PRO A 94 19.06 -4.17 -5.70
N GLU A 95 19.69 -4.06 -6.88
CA GLU A 95 20.16 -5.21 -7.64
C GLU A 95 21.26 -5.98 -6.90
N LEU A 96 21.00 -7.25 -6.65
CA LEU A 96 21.97 -8.19 -6.08
C LEU A 96 22.06 -9.42 -6.97
N ALA A 97 23.29 -9.78 -7.33
CA ALA A 97 23.60 -11.05 -8.01
C ALA A 97 24.36 -11.94 -7.01
N ARG A 98 23.68 -12.95 -6.47
CA ARG A 98 24.27 -13.88 -5.50
C ARG A 98 23.89 -15.32 -5.83
N HIS A 99 24.84 -16.22 -5.80
CA HIS A 99 24.61 -17.66 -6.02
C HIS A 99 23.84 -17.98 -7.30
N SER A 100 24.11 -17.25 -8.39
CA SER A 100 23.38 -17.34 -9.66
C SER A 100 21.90 -16.95 -9.58
N TYR A 101 21.49 -16.17 -8.59
CA TYR A 101 20.15 -15.60 -8.50
C TYR A 101 20.19 -14.08 -8.59
N TRP A 102 19.16 -13.52 -9.24
CA TRP A 102 18.84 -12.11 -9.18
C TRP A 102 17.93 -11.88 -7.99
N GLN A 103 18.37 -11.01 -7.09
CA GLN A 103 17.67 -10.63 -5.88
C GLN A 103 17.52 -9.11 -5.81
N LEU A 104 16.55 -8.64 -5.05
CA LEU A 104 16.44 -7.22 -4.71
C LEU A 104 16.77 -6.99 -3.24
N GLY A 105 17.66 -6.03 -2.98
CA GLY A 105 17.90 -5.51 -1.65
C GLY A 105 16.67 -4.80 -1.11
N VAL A 106 16.32 -5.06 0.14
CA VAL A 106 15.17 -4.48 0.81
C VAL A 106 15.54 -3.84 2.12
N GLU A 107 14.72 -2.88 2.57
CA GLU A 107 14.69 -2.33 3.93
C GLU A 107 13.43 -2.77 4.63
N VAL A 108 13.55 -3.08 5.91
CA VAL A 108 12.41 -3.35 6.79
C VAL A 108 11.73 -2.04 7.12
N TYR A 109 10.45 -1.93 6.78
CA TYR A 109 9.62 -0.77 7.04
C TYR A 109 8.62 -1.08 8.15
N GLY A 110 8.67 -0.31 9.25
CA GLY A 110 7.81 -0.50 10.42
C GLY A 110 8.18 -1.71 11.29
N GLY A 111 7.27 -2.12 12.13
CA GLY A 111 7.43 -3.24 13.07
C GLY A 111 7.19 -4.62 12.43
N VAL A 112 7.97 -5.00 11.41
CA VAL A 112 7.79 -6.25 10.64
C VAL A 112 8.16 -7.49 11.46
N LEU A 113 7.26 -8.46 11.51
CA LEU A 113 7.61 -9.84 11.88
C LEU A 113 8.31 -10.49 10.69
N LEU A 114 9.62 -10.77 10.79
CA LEU A 114 10.43 -11.20 9.65
C LEU A 114 10.16 -12.65 9.21
N SER A 115 9.96 -13.56 10.15
CA SER A 115 9.77 -14.98 9.84
C SER A 115 8.57 -15.30 8.93
N PRO A 116 7.41 -14.60 9.00
CA PRO A 116 6.29 -14.85 8.11
C PRO A 116 6.53 -14.52 6.64
N TRP A 117 7.62 -13.83 6.31
CA TRP A 117 7.96 -13.47 4.91
C TRP A 117 8.65 -14.60 4.15
N PHE A 118 9.21 -15.59 4.88
CA PHE A 118 9.83 -16.75 4.25
C PHE A 118 8.76 -17.68 3.66
N ASP A 119 9.11 -18.28 2.52
CA ASP A 119 8.29 -19.24 1.78
C ASP A 119 6.93 -18.68 1.32
N ARG A 120 6.82 -17.35 1.17
CA ARG A 120 5.66 -16.68 0.63
C ARG A 120 5.81 -16.40 -0.85
N ASP A 121 4.68 -16.40 -1.53
CA ASP A 121 4.53 -15.95 -2.91
C ASP A 121 4.43 -14.42 -2.90
N LEU A 122 5.55 -13.75 -3.18
CA LEU A 122 5.64 -12.30 -3.07
C LEU A 122 5.39 -11.60 -4.41
N SER A 123 4.58 -10.57 -4.37
CA SER A 123 4.38 -9.60 -5.44
C SER A 123 4.95 -8.23 -5.04
N LEU A 124 4.91 -7.26 -5.97
CA LEU A 124 5.48 -5.94 -5.78
C LEU A 124 4.50 -4.87 -6.27
N ALA A 125 4.30 -3.83 -5.48
CA ALA A 125 3.42 -2.71 -5.82
C ALA A 125 3.91 -1.40 -5.20
N GLY A 126 3.49 -0.28 -5.80
CA GLY A 126 3.76 1.06 -5.29
C GLY A 126 3.75 2.10 -6.38
N ARG A 127 4.50 3.19 -6.17
CA ARG A 127 4.59 4.33 -7.07
C ARG A 127 5.93 4.33 -7.81
N VAL A 128 5.89 4.63 -9.11
CA VAL A 128 7.07 4.85 -9.96
C VAL A 128 7.02 6.27 -10.50
N THR A 129 8.15 6.99 -10.39
CA THR A 129 8.36 8.31 -10.96
C THR A 129 9.28 8.19 -12.16
N PHE A 130 8.88 8.74 -13.29
CA PHE A 130 9.57 8.59 -14.57
C PHE A 130 9.47 9.84 -15.42
N GLN A 131 10.40 9.99 -16.35
CA GLN A 131 10.34 11.00 -17.40
C GLN A 131 9.76 10.38 -18.67
N HIS A 132 8.81 11.07 -19.29
CA HIS A 132 8.22 10.73 -20.57
C HIS A 132 7.84 12.02 -21.31
N ASP A 133 8.22 12.14 -22.60
CA ASP A 133 8.02 13.35 -23.39
C ASP A 133 8.50 14.63 -22.69
N GLU A 134 9.70 14.57 -22.11
CA GLU A 134 10.35 15.67 -21.37
C GLU A 134 9.57 16.16 -20.11
N GLN A 135 8.55 15.43 -19.69
CA GLN A 135 7.76 15.72 -18.51
C GLN A 135 7.96 14.69 -17.42
N LEU A 136 7.86 15.15 -16.17
CA LEU A 136 7.90 14.27 -14.99
C LEU A 136 6.50 13.74 -14.71
N HIS A 137 6.40 12.42 -14.58
CA HIS A 137 5.17 11.70 -14.28
C HIS A 137 5.34 10.74 -13.12
N SER A 138 4.23 10.43 -12.46
CA SER A 138 4.13 9.31 -11.51
C SER A 138 2.95 8.41 -11.86
N ARG A 139 3.12 7.09 -11.66
CA ARG A 139 2.06 6.10 -11.83
C ARG A 139 2.20 5.02 -10.77
N LEU A 140 1.08 4.46 -10.37
CA LEU A 140 1.05 3.26 -9.54
C LEU A 140 1.23 2.03 -10.44
N ILE A 141 2.00 1.07 -9.94
CA ILE A 141 2.15 -0.24 -10.59
C ILE A 141 1.89 -1.35 -9.55
N ASP A 142 1.38 -2.47 -10.06
CA ASP A 142 1.13 -3.67 -9.27
C ASP A 142 1.33 -4.91 -10.14
N PHE A 143 2.31 -5.75 -9.80
CA PHE A 143 2.58 -6.98 -10.56
C PHE A 143 1.45 -8.00 -10.45
N LYS A 144 0.65 -7.98 -9.38
CA LYS A 144 -0.56 -8.81 -9.12
C LYS A 144 -0.34 -10.31 -9.02
N HIS A 145 0.79 -10.81 -9.47
CA HIS A 145 1.16 -12.23 -9.38
C HIS A 145 2.47 -12.38 -8.62
N ALA A 146 2.75 -13.58 -8.15
CA ALA A 146 4.00 -13.88 -7.48
C ALA A 146 5.18 -13.72 -8.44
N ILE A 147 6.11 -12.80 -8.12
CA ILE A 147 7.33 -12.55 -8.89
C ILE A 147 8.60 -12.84 -8.10
N ALA A 148 8.47 -13.08 -6.79
CA ALA A 148 9.61 -13.27 -5.90
C ALA A 148 9.26 -14.21 -4.74
N THR A 149 10.30 -14.73 -4.10
CA THR A 149 10.20 -15.50 -2.85
C THR A 149 11.46 -15.33 -2.02
N ILE A 150 11.34 -15.52 -0.70
CA ILE A 150 12.46 -15.63 0.24
C ILE A 150 12.47 -17.08 0.74
N PRO A 151 13.32 -17.97 0.22
CA PRO A 151 13.28 -19.38 0.57
C PRO A 151 13.87 -19.63 1.97
N SER A 152 13.20 -20.45 2.76
CA SER A 152 13.76 -21.02 3.99
C SER A 152 14.80 -22.09 3.66
N LEU A 153 15.82 -22.19 4.51
CA LEU A 153 16.72 -23.35 4.49
C LEU A 153 16.04 -24.57 5.12
N ALA A 154 16.35 -25.74 4.58
CA ALA A 154 15.96 -26.98 5.23
C ALA A 154 16.54 -27.04 6.66
N ILE A 155 15.82 -27.67 7.59
CA ILE A 155 16.23 -27.79 9.01
C ILE A 155 17.64 -28.35 9.18
N HIS A 156 18.11 -29.19 8.25
CA HIS A 156 19.45 -29.73 8.27
C HIS A 156 20.55 -28.69 8.06
N LEU A 157 20.23 -27.56 7.41
CA LEU A 157 21.12 -26.44 7.12
C LEU A 157 20.94 -25.28 8.10
N ASN A 158 19.79 -25.20 8.78
CA ASN A 158 19.52 -24.22 9.83
C ASN A 158 18.85 -24.92 11.03
N ARG A 159 19.67 -25.53 11.90
CA ARG A 159 19.16 -26.28 13.05
C ARG A 159 18.56 -25.41 14.15
N GLU A 160 18.84 -24.11 14.14
CA GLU A 160 18.33 -23.12 15.10
C GLU A 160 16.97 -22.52 14.68
N ALA A 161 16.47 -22.84 13.48
CA ALA A 161 15.23 -22.28 12.94
C ALA A 161 14.04 -22.35 13.91
N ASN A 162 13.96 -23.42 14.74
CA ASN A 162 12.87 -23.62 15.69
C ASN A 162 13.23 -23.25 17.14
N THR A 163 14.46 -22.78 17.41
CA THR A 163 14.92 -22.59 18.79
C THR A 163 15.46 -21.20 19.09
N GLY A 164 15.68 -20.36 18.10
CA GLY A 164 16.18 -18.99 18.33
C GLY A 164 16.95 -18.38 17.17
N TRP A 165 16.55 -18.68 15.94
CA TRP A 165 17.16 -18.09 14.75
C TRP A 165 17.00 -16.56 14.71
N ALA A 166 18.12 -15.85 14.74
CA ALA A 166 18.18 -14.40 14.55
C ALA A 166 18.33 -14.07 13.06
N ILE A 167 17.26 -13.62 12.44
CA ILE A 167 17.22 -13.29 11.00
C ILE A 167 18.05 -12.03 10.72
N ASN A 168 19.03 -12.12 9.84
CA ASN A 168 19.77 -10.96 9.36
C ASN A 168 19.04 -10.35 8.13
N ALA A 169 18.44 -9.18 8.33
CA ALA A 169 17.64 -8.52 7.31
C ALA A 169 18.42 -8.20 6.02
N GLN A 170 19.74 -7.93 6.11
CA GLN A 170 20.54 -7.55 4.94
C GLN A 170 20.99 -8.73 4.08
N THR A 171 21.08 -9.91 4.66
CA THR A 171 21.63 -11.08 3.96
C THR A 171 20.58 -12.16 3.69
N GLU A 172 19.52 -12.22 4.49
CA GLU A 172 18.54 -13.31 4.44
C GLU A 172 17.16 -12.88 3.90
N LEU A 173 16.84 -11.57 3.92
CA LEU A 173 15.57 -11.07 3.41
C LEU A 173 15.55 -10.69 1.92
N PRO A 174 16.68 -10.48 1.17
CA PRO A 174 16.56 -10.12 -0.23
C PRO A 174 15.78 -11.16 -1.03
N PRO A 175 14.57 -10.82 -1.56
CA PRO A 175 13.77 -11.76 -2.31
C PRO A 175 14.45 -12.16 -3.62
N ILE A 176 14.32 -13.42 -4.00
CA ILE A 176 14.81 -13.97 -5.27
C ILE A 176 13.73 -13.76 -6.33
N LEU A 177 14.11 -13.12 -7.46
CA LEU A 177 13.23 -12.85 -8.58
C LEU A 177 13.47 -13.82 -9.74
N ALA A 178 14.72 -14.18 -9.99
CA ALA A 178 15.07 -15.03 -11.13
C ALA A 178 16.40 -15.76 -10.93
N GLN A 179 16.60 -16.80 -11.70
CA GLN A 179 17.90 -17.46 -11.88
C GLN A 179 18.68 -16.71 -12.96
N LEU A 180 19.96 -16.41 -12.71
CA LEU A 180 20.88 -15.80 -13.67
C LEU A 180 21.59 -16.88 -14.50
N GLN A 181 21.70 -16.65 -15.80
CA GLN A 181 22.50 -17.48 -16.72
C GLN A 181 23.80 -16.74 -17.05
N GLY A 182 24.94 -17.24 -16.56
CA GLY A 182 26.23 -16.61 -16.79
C GLY A 182 26.40 -15.26 -16.08
N GLU A 183 27.02 -14.30 -16.77
CA GLU A 183 27.28 -12.93 -16.25
C GLU A 183 26.14 -11.94 -16.60
N GLU A 184 24.90 -12.39 -16.65
CA GLU A 184 23.76 -11.52 -16.92
C GLU A 184 23.58 -10.49 -15.80
N ASN A 185 23.58 -9.21 -16.17
CA ASN A 185 23.11 -8.13 -15.30
C ASN A 185 21.66 -7.86 -15.61
N LYS A 186 20.79 -8.01 -14.61
CA LYS A 186 19.38 -7.59 -14.69
C LYS A 186 19.26 -6.15 -14.22
N ASP A 187 18.46 -5.37 -14.92
CA ASP A 187 18.19 -3.98 -14.61
C ASP A 187 16.77 -3.87 -14.04
N PHE A 188 16.66 -3.44 -12.79
CA PHE A 188 15.37 -3.31 -12.13
C PHE A 188 14.53 -2.16 -12.71
N ARG A 189 15.17 -1.07 -13.12
CA ARG A 189 14.46 0.03 -13.77
C ARG A 189 13.88 -0.37 -15.12
N ALA A 190 14.60 -1.20 -15.87
CA ALA A 190 14.07 -1.78 -17.11
C ALA A 190 12.84 -2.66 -16.85
N LEU A 191 12.84 -3.49 -15.80
CA LEU A 191 11.66 -4.27 -15.39
C LEU A 191 10.47 -3.35 -15.04
N LEU A 192 10.71 -2.24 -14.35
CA LEU A 192 9.65 -1.27 -14.02
C LEU A 192 9.11 -0.58 -15.27
N ALA A 193 9.96 -0.23 -16.24
CA ALA A 193 9.54 0.34 -17.52
C ALA A 193 8.68 -0.65 -18.31
N GLU A 194 9.02 -1.95 -18.33
CA GLU A 194 8.18 -2.97 -18.91
C GLU A 194 6.83 -3.11 -18.21
N GLN A 195 6.80 -2.99 -16.89
CA GLN A 195 5.55 -3.05 -16.13
C GLN A 195 4.65 -1.83 -16.41
N LEU A 196 5.23 -0.62 -16.50
CA LEU A 196 4.51 0.58 -16.95
C LEU A 196 3.92 0.42 -18.35
N GLN A 197 4.69 -0.18 -19.27
CA GLN A 197 4.19 -0.48 -20.61
C GLN A 197 2.99 -1.44 -20.58
N ARG A 198 3.04 -2.50 -19.75
CA ARG A 198 1.96 -3.48 -19.63
C ARG A 198 0.69 -2.89 -19.02
N GLU A 199 0.81 -2.10 -17.96
CA GLU A 199 -0.35 -1.59 -17.21
C GLU A 199 -0.94 -0.31 -17.79
N HIS A 200 -0.09 0.57 -18.32
CA HIS A 200 -0.49 1.92 -18.74
C HIS A 200 -0.26 2.20 -20.23
N GLY A 201 0.32 1.26 -20.99
CA GLY A 201 0.65 1.48 -22.38
C GLY A 201 1.79 2.47 -22.63
N LEU A 202 2.55 2.84 -21.57
CA LEU A 202 3.62 3.83 -21.63
C LEU A 202 4.94 3.16 -22.05
N SER A 203 5.37 3.39 -23.28
CA SER A 203 6.65 2.92 -23.81
C SER A 203 7.71 4.03 -23.76
N GLY A 204 8.97 3.65 -23.55
CA GLY A 204 10.10 4.59 -23.55
C GLY A 204 10.15 5.49 -22.29
N ALA A 205 9.50 5.11 -21.21
CA ALA A 205 9.60 5.79 -19.92
C ALA A 205 10.99 5.60 -19.31
N ASP A 206 11.65 6.70 -18.94
CA ASP A 206 12.92 6.67 -18.18
C ASP A 206 12.61 6.72 -16.68
N ILE A 207 12.87 5.61 -15.99
CA ILE A 207 12.57 5.46 -14.57
C ILE A 207 13.59 6.23 -13.73
N LEU A 208 13.14 7.27 -13.06
CA LEU A 208 13.98 8.12 -12.22
C LEU A 208 14.02 7.64 -10.78
N ASP A 209 12.85 7.31 -10.21
CA ASP A 209 12.73 6.89 -8.82
C ASP A 209 11.49 6.01 -8.61
N TYR A 210 11.40 5.38 -7.43
CA TYR A 210 10.27 4.53 -7.07
C TYR A 210 10.13 4.39 -5.55
N GLU A 211 8.90 4.12 -5.12
CA GLU A 211 8.54 3.73 -3.76
C GLU A 211 7.72 2.44 -3.84
N LEU A 212 8.39 1.30 -3.71
CA LEU A 212 7.83 -0.02 -3.96
C LEU A 212 7.96 -0.91 -2.72
N CYS A 213 6.91 -1.65 -2.43
CA CYS A 213 6.85 -2.62 -1.33
C CYS A 213 6.53 -4.01 -1.86
N PHE A 214 7.24 -5.01 -1.34
CA PHE A 214 6.80 -6.40 -1.50
C PHE A 214 5.56 -6.64 -0.64
N TYR A 215 4.68 -7.50 -1.13
CA TYR A 215 3.50 -7.95 -0.41
C TYR A 215 3.21 -9.42 -0.70
N ASP A 216 2.56 -10.11 0.23
CA ASP A 216 2.06 -11.48 0.05
C ASP A 216 0.92 -11.47 -0.97
N SER A 217 1.07 -12.20 -2.07
CA SER A 217 0.06 -12.30 -3.12
C SER A 217 -1.15 -13.16 -2.72
N GLN A 218 -1.09 -13.86 -1.58
CA GLN A 218 -2.22 -14.60 -1.05
C GLN A 218 -3.38 -13.65 -0.74
N PRO A 219 -4.57 -13.84 -1.34
CA PRO A 219 -5.70 -12.96 -1.09
C PRO A 219 -6.22 -13.10 0.33
N ALA A 220 -6.76 -12.01 0.88
CA ALA A 220 -7.54 -12.08 2.10
C ALA A 220 -8.81 -12.92 1.89
N ALA A 221 -9.22 -13.67 2.91
CA ALA A 221 -10.34 -14.60 2.82
C ALA A 221 -11.12 -14.70 4.13
N VAL A 222 -12.38 -15.11 4.02
CA VAL A 222 -13.14 -15.61 5.17
C VAL A 222 -12.74 -17.05 5.40
N ILE A 223 -12.31 -17.38 6.63
CA ILE A 223 -11.78 -18.68 7.02
C ILE A 223 -12.43 -19.18 8.31
N GLY A 224 -12.04 -20.37 8.71
CA GLY A 224 -12.57 -21.08 9.89
C GLY A 224 -13.66 -22.09 9.51
N LEU A 225 -13.90 -23.04 10.40
CA LEU A 225 -14.85 -24.12 10.17
C LEU A 225 -16.25 -23.58 9.86
N ASN A 226 -16.66 -22.51 10.56
CA ASN A 226 -17.94 -21.87 10.41
C ASN A 226 -17.86 -20.52 9.67
N GLN A 227 -16.72 -20.21 9.02
CA GLN A 227 -16.48 -18.93 8.37
C GLN A 227 -16.53 -17.72 9.35
N ASP A 228 -15.96 -17.90 10.54
CA ASP A 228 -16.03 -16.94 11.64
C ASP A 228 -14.95 -15.85 11.58
N PHE A 229 -13.90 -16.03 10.75
CA PHE A 229 -12.72 -15.18 10.74
C PHE A 229 -12.45 -14.58 9.37
N ILE A 230 -11.92 -13.36 9.35
CA ILE A 230 -11.28 -12.77 8.19
C ILE A 230 -9.77 -12.86 8.42
N ALA A 231 -9.05 -13.45 7.48
CA ALA A 231 -7.60 -13.54 7.49
C ALA A 231 -7.02 -12.89 6.23
N GLY A 232 -5.96 -12.12 6.40
CA GLY A 232 -5.26 -11.46 5.31
C GLY A 232 -4.15 -10.55 5.80
N ALA A 233 -3.25 -10.16 4.91
CA ALA A 233 -2.26 -9.14 5.18
C ALA A 233 -2.89 -7.74 5.25
N ARG A 234 -2.23 -6.81 5.95
CA ARG A 234 -2.58 -5.38 6.02
C ARG A 234 -3.94 -5.08 6.67
N LEU A 235 -4.50 -6.00 7.47
CA LEU A 235 -5.68 -5.69 8.28
C LEU A 235 -5.40 -4.52 9.22
N ASP A 236 -4.24 -4.46 9.80
CA ASP A 236 -3.65 -3.28 10.40
C ASP A 236 -2.95 -2.46 9.29
N ASN A 237 -3.44 -1.25 8.93
CA ASN A 237 -4.65 -0.63 9.50
C ASN A 237 -5.75 -0.43 8.43
N LEU A 238 -5.67 -1.14 7.31
CA LEU A 238 -6.63 -1.00 6.21
C LEU A 238 -8.06 -1.40 6.61
N LEU A 239 -8.23 -2.24 7.64
CA LEU A 239 -9.57 -2.50 8.20
C LEU A 239 -10.19 -1.23 8.79
N SER A 240 -9.41 -0.43 9.54
CA SER A 240 -9.88 0.83 10.12
C SER A 240 -10.14 1.88 9.02
N CYS A 241 -9.28 1.95 8.00
CA CYS A 241 -9.51 2.79 6.82
C CYS A 241 -10.84 2.44 6.14
N TYR A 242 -11.11 1.16 5.90
CA TYR A 242 -12.35 0.69 5.28
C TYR A 242 -13.56 0.97 6.18
N ALA A 243 -13.48 0.66 7.48
CA ALA A 243 -14.58 0.91 8.42
C ALA A 243 -14.89 2.40 8.53
N GLY A 244 -13.87 3.26 8.63
CA GLY A 244 -14.02 4.71 8.64
C GLY A 244 -14.63 5.25 7.35
N LEU A 245 -14.20 4.75 6.19
CA LEU A 245 -14.79 5.09 4.90
C LEU A 245 -16.27 4.69 4.83
N GLN A 246 -16.62 3.46 5.23
CA GLN A 246 -18.01 3.00 5.24
C GLN A 246 -18.86 3.81 6.22
N ALA A 247 -18.34 4.16 7.39
CA ALA A 247 -19.02 5.00 8.35
C ALA A 247 -19.30 6.39 7.78
N LEU A 248 -18.31 7.02 7.13
CA LEU A 248 -18.47 8.34 6.49
C LEU A 248 -19.52 8.31 5.36
N LEU A 249 -19.47 7.30 4.49
CA LEU A 249 -20.37 7.16 3.36
C LEU A 249 -21.82 6.92 3.77
N ASN A 250 -22.05 6.17 4.85
CA ASN A 250 -23.39 5.79 5.33
C ASN A 250 -23.92 6.66 6.48
N SER A 251 -23.16 7.67 6.91
CA SER A 251 -23.58 8.56 8.00
C SER A 251 -24.69 9.53 7.60
N ASP A 252 -25.42 10.04 8.61
CA ASP A 252 -26.37 11.13 8.40
C ASP A 252 -25.70 12.46 8.05
N ASP A 253 -26.49 13.48 7.70
CA ASP A 253 -26.00 14.82 7.32
C ASP A 253 -26.18 15.83 8.47
N GLN A 254 -26.35 15.42 9.73
CA GLN A 254 -26.58 16.37 10.83
C GLN A 254 -25.27 17.04 11.27
N HIS A 255 -24.25 16.26 11.58
CA HIS A 255 -22.95 16.76 12.02
C HIS A 255 -21.93 16.72 10.90
N SER A 256 -20.98 17.64 10.94
CA SER A 256 -19.79 17.58 10.10
C SER A 256 -18.90 16.41 10.52
N GLN A 257 -18.31 15.72 9.53
CA GLN A 257 -17.57 14.50 9.74
C GLN A 257 -16.26 14.54 8.95
N VAL A 258 -15.21 13.97 9.53
CA VAL A 258 -13.87 13.92 8.96
C VAL A 258 -13.34 12.50 9.08
N LEU A 259 -12.85 11.95 7.98
CA LEU A 259 -12.01 10.76 7.94
C LEU A 259 -10.60 11.19 7.60
N VAL A 260 -9.62 10.78 8.41
CA VAL A 260 -8.20 11.02 8.16
C VAL A 260 -7.53 9.66 8.06
N CYS A 261 -6.90 9.36 6.93
CA CYS A 261 -6.04 8.18 6.77
C CYS A 261 -4.64 8.67 6.38
N THR A 262 -3.71 8.60 7.34
CA THR A 262 -2.33 9.08 7.17
C THR A 262 -1.41 7.98 6.67
N ASP A 263 -0.26 8.34 6.12
CA ASP A 263 0.87 7.44 5.86
C ASP A 263 1.90 7.55 6.99
N HIS A 264 2.88 6.66 7.02
CA HIS A 264 4.05 6.68 7.91
C HIS A 264 3.77 6.51 9.40
N GLU A 265 2.61 5.99 9.79
CA GLU A 265 2.31 5.66 11.18
C GLU A 265 3.29 4.62 11.72
N GLU A 266 3.58 3.61 10.93
CA GLU A 266 4.45 2.47 11.27
C GLU A 266 5.91 2.88 11.58
N VAL A 267 6.31 4.08 11.23
CA VAL A 267 7.66 4.62 11.47
C VAL A 267 7.67 5.91 12.28
N GLY A 268 6.49 6.40 12.73
CA GLY A 268 6.36 7.58 13.58
C GLY A 268 6.90 8.84 12.89
N SER A 269 6.34 9.20 11.74
CA SER A 269 6.86 10.30 10.91
C SER A 269 6.23 11.65 11.24
N ASN A 270 7.06 12.65 11.51
CA ASN A 270 6.71 14.08 11.59
C ASN A 270 6.56 14.75 10.22
N SER A 271 6.30 13.98 9.16
CA SER A 271 6.12 14.51 7.81
C SER A 271 4.68 15.04 7.60
N ALA A 272 4.48 15.83 6.54
CA ALA A 272 3.16 16.33 6.16
C ALA A 272 2.14 15.22 5.79
N CYS A 273 2.61 14.01 5.57
CA CYS A 273 1.78 12.83 5.28
C CYS A 273 1.67 11.89 6.47
N GLY A 274 2.50 12.10 7.50
CA GLY A 274 2.64 11.20 8.64
C GLY A 274 1.55 11.35 9.69
N ALA A 275 1.47 10.36 10.56
CA ALA A 275 0.61 10.31 11.73
C ALA A 275 1.43 10.60 12.98
N ASP A 276 1.59 11.86 13.33
CA ASP A 276 2.26 12.27 14.57
C ASP A 276 1.31 13.03 15.50
#